data_2c03de3210cba64176ba6df2077f2b84
#
_entry.id   2c03de3210cba64176ba6df2077f2b84
#
_cell.length_a   1.000
_cell.length_b   1.000
_cell.length_c   1.000
_cell.angle_alpha   90.00
_cell.angle_beta   90.00
_cell.angle_gamma   90.00
#
_symmetry.space_group_name_H-M   'P 1'
#
loop_
_entity.id
_entity.type
_entity.pdbx_description
1 polymer ?
#
loop_
_entity_poly.entity_id
_entity_poly.type
_entity_poly.pdbx_seq_one_letter_code
_entity_poly.pdbx_strand_id
1 'polypeptide(L)'
;MRVLTCFLLVAWLMEASAETEIFLATLAQFDPDNNTIVLKRAGKPDMNATLHKKPRLWLGKQPADVEQFRQMEGKQVMARVSVGTQVRPVVREMADPDTWKWLEKVRRGVVKGTLVGVEDNYLLVELPDKTRFAYKFTPKTRFERDGKPATIEDFAVGETLYLAPRLLSNLDTMLLSVSNTERDANIGRERALPSIQGTIQSIDRQKKVLKVLTRAGDLREIRYDENTEFTFKGKPVKVEQLKPPARATIHRTRDEEGNDYARKVTIQPNN
;
A
#
# COMPACT_ATOMS: atom_id res chain seq x y z
N MET A 1 2.80 -20.90 61.28
CA MET A 1 2.19 -20.77 59.96
C MET A 1 2.78 -19.57 59.27
N ARG A 2 3.64 -19.76 58.30
CA ARG A 2 4.23 -18.70 57.47
C ARG A 2 3.53 -18.74 56.13
N VAL A 3 2.79 -17.66 55.81
CA VAL A 3 2.13 -17.49 54.49
C VAL A 3 3.16 -16.94 53.53
N LEU A 4 3.49 -17.70 52.52
CA LEU A 4 4.40 -17.33 51.44
C LEU A 4 3.57 -16.62 50.37
N THR A 5 3.71 -15.31 50.26
CA THR A 5 3.04 -14.52 49.22
C THR A 5 3.88 -14.59 47.96
N CYS A 6 3.44 -15.39 46.97
CA CYS A 6 4.02 -15.39 45.64
C CYS A 6 3.59 -14.16 44.86
N PHE A 7 4.50 -13.21 44.64
CA PHE A 7 4.33 -12.12 43.70
C PHE A 7 4.55 -12.67 42.29
N LEU A 8 3.49 -12.87 41.53
CA LEU A 8 3.55 -13.13 40.07
C LEU A 8 3.89 -11.81 39.38
N LEU A 9 5.15 -11.67 39.00
CA LEU A 9 5.59 -10.60 38.08
C LEU A 9 5.06 -10.95 36.68
N VAL A 10 3.95 -10.33 36.30
CA VAL A 10 3.48 -10.36 34.92
C VAL A 10 4.34 -9.39 34.13
N ALA A 11 5.40 -9.90 33.50
CA ALA A 11 6.17 -9.15 32.54
C ALA A 11 5.28 -8.86 31.32
N TRP A 12 4.80 -7.65 31.21
CA TRP A 12 4.21 -7.13 29.97
C TRP A 12 5.31 -7.07 28.91
N LEU A 13 5.35 -8.08 28.05
CA LEU A 13 6.04 -7.99 26.78
C LEU A 13 5.31 -6.95 25.92
N MET A 14 5.73 -5.69 26.04
CA MET A 14 5.44 -4.69 25.03
C MET A 14 6.16 -5.16 23.74
N GLU A 15 5.42 -5.80 22.86
CA GLU A 15 5.86 -5.95 21.47
C GLU A 15 6.10 -4.53 20.94
N ALA A 16 7.36 -4.17 20.78
CA ALA A 16 7.78 -2.93 20.18
C ALA A 16 7.30 -2.93 18.73
N SER A 17 6.18 -2.26 18.48
CA SER A 17 5.66 -2.03 17.13
C SER A 17 6.73 -1.30 16.33
N ALA A 18 7.29 -1.95 15.32
CA ALA A 18 8.25 -1.32 14.43
C ALA A 18 7.54 -0.20 13.67
N GLU A 19 7.97 1.03 13.89
CA GLU A 19 7.49 2.20 13.17
C GLU A 19 8.07 2.21 11.76
N THR A 20 7.30 2.66 10.78
CA THR A 20 7.78 2.80 9.40
C THR A 20 7.97 4.27 9.08
N GLU A 21 9.22 4.66 8.85
CA GLU A 21 9.58 5.99 8.37
C GLU A 21 9.75 6.00 6.86
N ILE A 22 9.33 7.11 6.21
CA ILE A 22 9.58 7.40 4.80
C ILE A 22 10.27 8.75 4.73
N PHE A 23 11.44 8.81 4.11
CA PHE A 23 12.22 10.04 4.03
C PHE A 23 13.13 10.09 2.80
N LEU A 24 13.53 11.31 2.44
CA LEU A 24 14.59 11.57 1.47
C LEU A 24 15.95 11.51 2.16
N ALA A 25 16.91 10.83 1.54
CA ALA A 25 18.28 10.73 2.01
C ALA A 25 19.28 10.67 0.84
N THR A 26 20.54 10.94 1.11
CA THR A 26 21.63 10.55 0.21
C THR A 26 22.07 9.13 0.58
N LEU A 27 22.10 8.23 -0.39
CA LEU A 27 22.62 6.87 -0.22
C LEU A 27 24.14 6.94 -0.15
N ALA A 28 24.71 7.05 1.06
CA ALA A 28 26.15 7.26 1.24
C ALA A 28 26.97 6.00 1.06
N GLN A 29 26.37 4.84 1.38
CA GLN A 29 26.98 3.52 1.19
C GLN A 29 25.89 2.50 0.90
N PHE A 30 26.16 1.64 -0.08
CA PHE A 30 25.28 0.53 -0.42
C PHE A 30 26.13 -0.74 -0.60
N ASP A 31 26.21 -1.53 0.45
CA ASP A 31 26.93 -2.79 0.49
C ASP A 31 25.97 -3.95 0.81
N PRO A 32 25.29 -4.49 -0.19
CA PRO A 32 24.32 -5.57 0.00
C PRO A 32 25.00 -6.89 0.39
N ASP A 33 26.28 -7.11 0.04
CA ASP A 33 27.02 -8.33 0.35
C ASP A 33 27.24 -8.46 1.87
N ASN A 34 27.52 -7.31 2.52
CA ASN A 34 27.63 -7.20 3.98
C ASN A 34 26.33 -6.74 4.64
N ASN A 35 25.25 -6.64 3.87
CA ASN A 35 23.93 -6.16 4.32
C ASN A 35 24.02 -4.81 5.07
N THR A 36 24.80 -3.86 4.53
CA THR A 36 25.03 -2.56 5.14
C THR A 36 24.60 -1.42 4.22
N ILE A 37 23.79 -0.52 4.75
CA ILE A 37 23.31 0.67 4.07
C ILE A 37 23.52 1.87 4.97
N VAL A 38 24.11 2.95 4.43
CA VAL A 38 24.25 4.22 5.14
C VAL A 38 23.41 5.28 4.41
N LEU A 39 22.43 5.84 5.12
CA LEU A 39 21.53 6.88 4.63
C LEU A 39 21.83 8.20 5.35
N LYS A 40 22.33 9.21 4.61
CA LYS A 40 22.54 10.57 5.13
C LYS A 40 21.28 11.41 4.98
N ARG A 41 20.77 11.90 6.10
CA ARG A 41 19.56 12.71 6.18
C ARG A 41 19.91 14.14 6.55
N ALA A 42 19.32 15.12 5.85
CA ALA A 42 19.53 16.53 6.17
C ALA A 42 19.10 16.83 7.64
N GLY A 43 20.02 17.41 8.42
CA GLY A 43 19.75 17.83 9.80
C GLY A 43 19.54 16.69 10.82
N LYS A 44 19.82 15.44 10.44
CA LYS A 44 19.73 14.27 11.33
C LYS A 44 21.02 13.44 11.28
N PRO A 45 21.30 12.63 12.30
CA PRO A 45 22.42 11.68 12.26
C PRO A 45 22.28 10.70 11.09
N ASP A 46 23.41 10.22 10.58
CA ASP A 46 23.47 9.18 9.57
C ASP A 46 22.79 7.92 10.10
N MET A 47 21.97 7.30 9.25
CA MET A 47 21.27 6.07 9.59
C MET A 47 22.03 4.87 9.03
N ASN A 48 22.59 4.05 9.92
CA ASN A 48 23.12 2.74 9.57
C ASN A 48 22.00 1.71 9.60
N ALA A 49 21.63 1.19 8.45
CA ALA A 49 20.51 0.27 8.27
C ALA A 49 20.98 -1.03 7.61
N THR A 50 20.09 -2.03 7.63
CA THR A 50 20.25 -3.26 6.88
C THR A 50 19.20 -3.33 5.76
N LEU A 51 19.46 -4.11 4.71
CA LEU A 51 18.51 -4.36 3.64
C LEU A 51 17.55 -5.48 4.05
N HIS A 52 16.28 -5.33 3.75
CA HIS A 52 15.31 -6.40 3.94
C HIS A 52 15.66 -7.60 3.04
N LYS A 53 15.32 -8.83 3.45
CA LYS A 53 15.60 -10.06 2.66
C LYS A 53 15.03 -10.03 1.24
N LYS A 54 13.93 -9.30 1.04
CA LYS A 54 13.30 -9.07 -0.27
C LYS A 54 13.01 -7.58 -0.39
N PRO A 55 14.05 -6.77 -0.70
CA PRO A 55 13.87 -5.32 -0.80
C PRO A 55 13.13 -4.99 -2.09
N ARG A 56 12.41 -3.88 -2.07
CA ARG A 56 11.82 -3.31 -3.28
C ARG A 56 12.70 -2.15 -3.73
N LEU A 57 13.43 -2.36 -4.80
CA LEU A 57 14.33 -1.36 -5.37
C LEU A 57 13.78 -0.92 -6.72
N TRP A 58 13.79 0.40 -6.98
CA TRP A 58 13.17 0.98 -8.16
C TRP A 58 14.04 2.06 -8.77
N LEU A 59 14.24 1.99 -10.10
CA LEU A 59 14.98 2.99 -10.88
C LEU A 59 14.22 3.29 -12.17
N GLY A 60 14.06 4.56 -12.51
CA GLY A 60 13.42 4.97 -13.76
C GLY A 60 12.02 4.37 -13.95
N LYS A 61 11.25 4.24 -12.84
CA LYS A 61 9.90 3.65 -12.78
C LYS A 61 9.84 2.14 -13.07
N GLN A 62 10.97 1.46 -13.01
CA GLN A 62 11.07 0.02 -13.19
C GLN A 62 11.63 -0.65 -11.93
N PRO A 63 11.24 -1.91 -11.64
CA PRO A 63 11.94 -2.70 -10.63
C PRO A 63 13.42 -2.81 -10.98
N ALA A 64 14.26 -2.65 -9.98
CA ALA A 64 15.71 -2.81 -10.10
C ALA A 64 16.19 -3.95 -9.20
N ASP A 65 17.21 -4.64 -9.63
CA ASP A 65 17.95 -5.55 -8.77
C ASP A 65 18.97 -4.78 -7.91
N VAL A 66 19.64 -5.51 -7.05
CA VAL A 66 20.60 -4.95 -6.09
C VAL A 66 21.80 -4.33 -6.82
N GLU A 67 22.31 -4.98 -7.88
CA GLU A 67 23.46 -4.50 -8.63
C GLU A 67 23.13 -3.23 -9.42
N GLN A 68 21.97 -3.19 -10.06
CA GLN A 68 21.49 -1.98 -10.73
C GLN A 68 21.34 -0.80 -9.74
N PHE A 69 20.92 -1.09 -8.51
CA PHE A 69 20.72 -0.04 -7.50
C PHE A 69 22.04 0.50 -6.93
N ARG A 70 23.16 -0.20 -7.06
CA ARG A 70 24.52 0.32 -6.65
C ARG A 70 24.85 1.66 -7.31
N GLN A 71 24.41 1.91 -8.53
CA GLN A 71 24.61 3.19 -9.22
C GLN A 71 23.97 4.40 -8.52
N MET A 72 23.13 4.16 -7.52
CA MET A 72 22.51 5.21 -6.70
C MET A 72 23.39 5.65 -5.53
N GLU A 73 24.53 5.00 -5.29
CA GLU A 73 25.48 5.45 -4.27
C GLU A 73 25.95 6.87 -4.56
N GLY A 74 25.98 7.71 -3.55
CA GLY A 74 26.23 9.15 -3.65
C GLY A 74 25.03 9.99 -4.10
N LYS A 75 23.91 9.40 -4.53
CA LYS A 75 22.72 10.11 -5.04
C LYS A 75 21.60 10.13 -4.02
N GLN A 76 20.63 11.01 -4.28
CA GLN A 76 19.41 11.08 -3.48
C GLN A 76 18.47 9.90 -3.77
N VAL A 77 17.92 9.34 -2.70
CA VAL A 77 16.93 8.28 -2.73
C VAL A 77 15.80 8.58 -1.73
N MET A 78 14.60 8.19 -2.08
CA MET A 78 13.52 8.00 -1.12
C MET A 78 13.64 6.61 -0.51
N ALA A 79 13.58 6.51 0.81
CA ALA A 79 13.70 5.25 1.52
C ALA A 79 12.49 5.03 2.45
N ARG A 80 11.98 3.80 2.48
CA ARG A 80 11.02 3.30 3.46
C ARG A 80 11.74 2.36 4.39
N VAL A 81 11.81 2.73 5.66
CA VAL A 81 12.61 2.05 6.68
C VAL A 81 11.73 1.65 7.85
N SER A 82 11.82 0.41 8.29
CA SER A 82 11.25 -0.01 9.58
C SER A 82 12.25 0.28 10.68
N VAL A 83 11.82 1.06 11.66
CA VAL A 83 12.63 1.48 12.81
C VAL A 83 12.03 0.84 14.07
N GLY A 84 12.83 0.10 14.82
CA GLY A 84 12.46 -0.46 16.12
C GLY A 84 13.38 0.04 17.22
N THR A 85 12.92 0.05 18.45
CA THR A 85 13.66 0.61 19.60
C THR A 85 14.92 -0.18 19.98
N GLN A 86 15.07 -1.42 19.53
CA GLN A 86 16.20 -2.29 19.91
C GLN A 86 16.85 -3.03 18.74
N VAL A 87 16.47 -2.72 17.50
CA VAL A 87 16.93 -3.43 16.30
C VAL A 87 17.47 -2.42 15.29
N ARG A 88 18.52 -2.80 14.54
CA ARG A 88 18.99 -1.96 13.43
C ARG A 88 17.82 -1.66 12.48
N PRO A 89 17.70 -0.41 12.00
CA PRO A 89 16.72 -0.05 10.99
C PRO A 89 16.81 -0.98 9.77
N VAL A 90 15.67 -1.35 9.19
CA VAL A 90 15.59 -2.24 8.03
C VAL A 90 14.99 -1.50 6.86
N VAL A 91 15.77 -1.30 5.82
CA VAL A 91 15.31 -0.70 4.56
C VAL A 91 14.46 -1.72 3.80
N ARG A 92 13.20 -1.40 3.61
CA ARG A 92 12.23 -2.26 2.88
C ARG A 92 12.08 -1.87 1.43
N GLU A 93 12.26 -0.57 1.13
CA GLU A 93 12.05 -0.04 -0.20
C GLU A 93 12.89 1.21 -0.42
N MET A 94 13.48 1.32 -1.61
CA MET A 94 14.16 2.53 -2.06
C MET A 94 13.85 2.80 -3.53
N ALA A 95 13.84 4.08 -3.88
CA ALA A 95 13.70 4.52 -5.26
C ALA A 95 14.40 5.86 -5.46
N ASP A 96 14.75 6.18 -6.70
CA ASP A 96 15.05 7.58 -7.03
C ASP A 96 13.81 8.46 -6.78
N PRO A 97 13.98 9.77 -6.50
CA PRO A 97 12.88 10.62 -6.08
C PRO A 97 11.72 10.72 -7.08
N ASP A 98 12.00 10.70 -8.39
CA ASP A 98 10.95 10.80 -9.40
C ASP A 98 10.17 9.48 -9.56
N THR A 99 10.87 8.37 -9.48
CA THR A 99 10.24 7.05 -9.40
C THR A 99 9.37 6.93 -8.15
N TRP A 100 9.82 7.46 -7.01
CA TRP A 100 9.00 7.47 -5.79
C TRP A 100 7.71 8.24 -5.95
N LYS A 101 7.75 9.45 -6.54
CA LYS A 101 6.54 10.25 -6.85
C LYS A 101 5.56 9.48 -7.73
N TRP A 102 6.09 8.77 -8.74
CA TRP A 102 5.27 7.91 -9.59
C TRP A 102 4.66 6.74 -8.81
N LEU A 103 5.45 6.05 -7.97
CA LEU A 103 4.96 4.96 -7.10
C LEU A 103 3.83 5.41 -6.17
N GLU A 104 3.92 6.64 -5.62
CA GLU A 104 2.85 7.21 -4.80
C GLU A 104 1.54 7.34 -5.61
N LYS A 105 1.62 7.83 -6.84
CA LYS A 105 0.44 7.90 -7.74
C LYS A 105 -0.10 6.49 -8.05
N VAL A 106 0.78 5.53 -8.35
CA VAL A 106 0.39 4.13 -8.61
C VAL A 106 -0.31 3.50 -7.40
N ARG A 107 0.13 3.84 -6.19
CA ARG A 107 -0.42 3.28 -4.94
C ARG A 107 -1.73 3.93 -4.52
N ARG A 108 -1.87 5.23 -4.73
CA ARG A 108 -2.89 6.06 -4.09
C ARG A 108 -3.88 6.69 -5.06
N GLY A 109 -3.53 6.77 -6.33
CA GLY A 109 -4.27 7.59 -7.27
C GLY A 109 -4.52 6.97 -8.62
N VAL A 110 -4.72 7.87 -9.55
CA VAL A 110 -4.92 7.61 -10.95
C VAL A 110 -3.75 8.22 -11.71
N VAL A 111 -3.25 7.50 -12.70
CA VAL A 111 -2.19 7.95 -13.59
C VAL A 111 -2.84 8.40 -14.90
N LYS A 112 -2.54 9.64 -15.32
CA LYS A 112 -2.95 10.17 -16.61
C LYS A 112 -1.90 9.80 -17.67
N GLY A 113 -2.34 9.39 -18.85
CA GLY A 113 -1.44 9.13 -19.97
C GLY A 113 -2.17 9.09 -21.31
N THR A 114 -1.44 9.00 -22.40
CA THR A 114 -1.98 8.88 -23.76
C THR A 114 -1.83 7.43 -24.21
N LEU A 115 -2.90 6.82 -24.71
CA LEU A 115 -2.85 5.47 -25.27
C LEU A 115 -1.98 5.45 -26.54
N VAL A 116 -0.92 4.65 -26.53
CA VAL A 116 -0.02 4.47 -27.68
C VAL A 116 -0.35 3.20 -28.45
N GLY A 117 -0.81 2.17 -27.74
CA GLY A 117 -1.18 0.90 -28.35
C GLY A 117 -1.72 -0.09 -27.33
N VAL A 118 -2.22 -1.20 -27.84
CA VAL A 118 -2.68 -2.37 -27.08
C VAL A 118 -1.97 -3.57 -27.63
N GLU A 119 -1.28 -4.32 -26.78
CA GLU A 119 -0.57 -5.55 -27.13
C GLU A 119 -0.99 -6.65 -26.16
N ASP A 120 -1.58 -7.70 -26.66
CA ASP A 120 -2.13 -8.80 -25.86
C ASP A 120 -3.00 -8.28 -24.69
N ASN A 121 -2.46 -8.34 -23.48
CA ASN A 121 -3.12 -7.88 -22.27
C ASN A 121 -2.38 -6.70 -21.61
N TYR A 122 -1.68 -5.88 -22.41
CA TYR A 122 -0.99 -4.67 -21.98
C TYR A 122 -1.52 -3.44 -22.70
N LEU A 123 -1.72 -2.36 -21.96
CA LEU A 123 -1.90 -1.02 -22.49
C LEU A 123 -0.55 -0.32 -22.51
N LEU A 124 -0.09 0.03 -23.70
CA LEU A 124 1.09 0.86 -23.88
C LEU A 124 0.66 2.32 -23.79
N VAL A 125 1.16 3.04 -22.78
CA VAL A 125 0.73 4.40 -22.47
C VAL A 125 1.93 5.33 -22.38
N GLU A 126 1.87 6.47 -23.04
CA GLU A 126 2.83 7.56 -22.88
C GLU A 126 2.38 8.49 -21.75
N LEU A 127 3.22 8.60 -20.71
CA LEU A 127 2.99 9.48 -19.57
C LEU A 127 3.28 10.95 -19.93
N PRO A 128 2.83 11.95 -19.14
CA PRO A 128 3.08 13.36 -19.41
C PRO A 128 4.56 13.75 -19.54
N ASP A 129 5.46 13.00 -18.91
CA ASP A 129 6.91 13.17 -18.99
C ASP A 129 7.56 12.45 -20.18
N LYS A 130 6.74 12.00 -21.15
CA LYS A 130 7.15 11.25 -22.34
C LYS A 130 7.70 9.85 -22.08
N THR A 131 7.70 9.38 -20.83
CA THR A 131 8.04 7.98 -20.54
C THR A 131 6.91 7.07 -21.02
N ARG A 132 7.24 6.02 -21.73
CA ARG A 132 6.28 4.97 -22.12
C ARG A 132 6.27 3.85 -21.11
N PHE A 133 5.08 3.42 -20.75
CA PHE A 133 4.87 2.37 -19.75
C PHE A 133 3.82 1.37 -20.24
N ALA A 134 4.09 0.07 -20.07
CA ALA A 134 3.15 -1.00 -20.35
C ALA A 134 2.41 -1.41 -19.06
N TYR A 135 1.12 -1.18 -19.02
CA TYR A 135 0.26 -1.57 -17.92
C TYR A 135 -0.51 -2.84 -18.24
N LYS A 136 -0.35 -3.87 -17.43
CA LYS A 136 -1.10 -5.11 -17.58
C LYS A 136 -2.57 -4.91 -17.22
N PHE A 137 -3.48 -5.41 -18.05
CA PHE A 137 -4.88 -5.52 -17.71
C PHE A 137 -5.35 -6.98 -17.72
N THR A 138 -6.51 -7.26 -17.19
CA THR A 138 -7.10 -8.60 -17.06
C THR A 138 -8.60 -8.52 -17.32
N PRO A 139 -9.30 -9.64 -17.48
CA PRO A 139 -10.76 -9.64 -17.58
C PRO A 139 -11.48 -9.02 -16.36
N LYS A 140 -10.76 -8.79 -15.25
CA LYS A 140 -11.28 -8.10 -14.06
C LYS A 140 -11.02 -6.60 -14.07
N THR A 141 -10.23 -6.09 -15.00
CA THR A 141 -10.01 -4.65 -15.18
C THR A 141 -11.31 -4.01 -15.65
N ARG A 142 -11.70 -2.93 -14.98
CA ARG A 142 -12.90 -2.18 -15.34
C ARG A 142 -12.54 -1.13 -16.38
N PHE A 143 -13.26 -1.15 -17.48
CA PHE A 143 -13.20 -0.10 -18.49
C PHE A 143 -14.51 0.69 -18.40
N GLU A 144 -14.38 2.02 -18.29
CA GLU A 144 -15.52 2.94 -18.18
C GLU A 144 -15.31 4.14 -19.10
N ARG A 145 -16.32 4.49 -19.90
CA ARG A 145 -16.30 5.67 -20.76
C ARG A 145 -17.55 6.49 -20.50
N ASP A 146 -17.35 7.79 -20.15
CA ASP A 146 -18.44 8.72 -19.82
C ASP A 146 -19.43 8.15 -18.78
N GLY A 147 -18.89 7.50 -17.74
CA GLY A 147 -19.65 6.88 -16.66
C GLY A 147 -20.39 5.59 -17.02
N LYS A 148 -20.17 5.04 -18.21
CA LYS A 148 -20.77 3.77 -18.68
C LYS A 148 -19.73 2.68 -18.80
N PRO A 149 -20.10 1.40 -18.58
CA PRO A 149 -19.22 0.27 -18.88
C PRO A 149 -18.76 0.30 -20.33
N ALA A 150 -17.49 0.02 -20.54
CA ALA A 150 -16.83 0.01 -21.84
C ALA A 150 -15.90 -1.22 -21.94
N THR A 151 -15.30 -1.39 -23.13
CA THR A 151 -14.25 -2.36 -23.40
C THR A 151 -12.99 -1.63 -23.87
N ILE A 152 -11.89 -2.34 -24.05
CA ILE A 152 -10.64 -1.69 -24.51
C ILE A 152 -10.77 -1.14 -25.93
N GLU A 153 -11.59 -1.77 -26.76
CA GLU A 153 -11.84 -1.39 -28.15
C GLU A 153 -12.58 -0.05 -28.27
N ASP A 154 -13.20 0.41 -27.20
CA ASP A 154 -13.88 1.73 -27.15
C ASP A 154 -12.89 2.90 -27.03
N PHE A 155 -11.58 2.63 -26.84
CA PHE A 155 -10.56 3.66 -26.68
C PHE A 155 -9.63 3.72 -27.88
N ALA A 156 -9.44 4.91 -28.42
CA ALA A 156 -8.60 5.13 -29.60
C ALA A 156 -7.14 5.40 -29.21
N VAL A 157 -6.20 4.94 -30.05
CA VAL A 157 -4.79 5.35 -29.97
C VAL A 157 -4.71 6.88 -30.11
N GLY A 158 -3.92 7.52 -29.26
CA GLY A 158 -3.83 8.97 -29.13
C GLY A 158 -4.80 9.57 -28.10
N GLU A 159 -5.75 8.80 -27.58
CA GLU A 159 -6.69 9.26 -26.56
C GLU A 159 -6.01 9.39 -25.20
N THR A 160 -6.42 10.42 -24.44
CA THR A 160 -6.01 10.58 -23.05
C THR A 160 -6.82 9.63 -22.16
N LEU A 161 -6.12 8.80 -21.42
CA LEU A 161 -6.69 7.86 -20.47
C LEU A 161 -6.30 8.19 -19.03
N TYR A 162 -7.17 7.82 -18.12
CA TYR A 162 -6.95 7.81 -16.68
C TYR A 162 -6.93 6.36 -16.20
N LEU A 163 -5.80 5.97 -15.65
CA LEU A 163 -5.46 4.59 -15.31
C LEU A 163 -5.37 4.45 -13.80
N ALA A 164 -6.06 3.51 -13.22
CA ALA A 164 -5.95 3.15 -11.81
C ALA A 164 -5.08 1.91 -11.63
N PRO A 165 -3.74 2.02 -11.60
CA PRO A 165 -2.87 0.88 -11.47
C PRO A 165 -2.83 0.37 -10.03
N ARG A 166 -2.44 -0.89 -9.88
CA ARG A 166 -2.11 -1.54 -8.62
C ARG A 166 -0.76 -2.23 -8.76
N LEU A 167 0.11 -1.97 -7.79
CA LEU A 167 1.38 -2.67 -7.68
C LEU A 167 1.16 -4.07 -7.08
N LEU A 168 1.64 -5.09 -7.75
CA LEU A 168 1.62 -6.47 -7.27
C LEU A 168 2.84 -6.80 -6.40
N SER A 169 2.83 -7.95 -5.74
CA SER A 169 3.94 -8.39 -4.89
C SER A 169 5.23 -8.70 -5.66
N ASN A 170 5.11 -9.08 -6.93
CA ASN A 170 6.22 -9.29 -7.86
C ASN A 170 6.70 -8.00 -8.53
N LEU A 171 6.23 -6.85 -8.06
CA LEU A 171 6.52 -5.51 -8.55
C LEU A 171 5.90 -5.15 -9.92
N ASP A 172 5.15 -6.05 -10.55
CA ASP A 172 4.37 -5.71 -11.74
C ASP A 172 3.24 -4.76 -11.43
N THR A 173 2.82 -3.99 -12.43
CA THR A 173 1.65 -3.12 -12.33
C THR A 173 0.46 -3.74 -13.08
N MET A 174 -0.67 -3.81 -12.42
CA MET A 174 -1.93 -4.30 -12.98
C MET A 174 -2.99 -3.20 -12.92
N LEU A 175 -3.76 -3.02 -13.98
CA LEU A 175 -4.85 -2.07 -14.00
C LEU A 175 -6.07 -2.61 -13.26
N LEU A 176 -6.60 -1.81 -12.36
CA LEU A 176 -7.88 -2.03 -11.69
C LEU A 176 -9.02 -1.42 -12.51
N SER A 177 -8.76 -0.22 -13.05
CA SER A 177 -9.72 0.56 -13.82
C SER A 177 -9.01 1.42 -14.87
N VAL A 178 -9.71 1.68 -15.98
CA VAL A 178 -9.33 2.57 -17.08
C VAL A 178 -10.54 3.39 -17.47
N SER A 179 -10.37 4.70 -17.65
CA SER A 179 -11.45 5.56 -18.11
C SER A 179 -10.92 6.75 -18.92
N ASN A 180 -11.79 7.40 -19.68
CA ASN A 180 -11.52 8.69 -20.31
C ASN A 180 -11.68 9.87 -19.34
N THR A 181 -12.15 9.65 -18.10
CA THR A 181 -12.24 10.66 -17.04
C THR A 181 -11.54 10.19 -15.76
N GLU A 182 -10.94 11.12 -15.03
CA GLU A 182 -10.28 10.84 -13.76
C GLU A 182 -11.27 10.35 -12.69
N ARG A 183 -12.46 10.96 -12.67
CA ARG A 183 -13.54 10.59 -11.74
C ARG A 183 -13.94 9.13 -11.88
N ASP A 184 -14.20 8.68 -13.10
CA ASP A 184 -14.67 7.32 -13.36
C ASP A 184 -13.56 6.30 -13.10
N ALA A 185 -12.30 6.63 -13.44
CA ALA A 185 -11.15 5.80 -13.10
C ALA A 185 -10.99 5.61 -11.58
N ASN A 186 -11.20 6.67 -10.78
CA ASN A 186 -11.19 6.58 -9.33
C ASN A 186 -12.35 5.73 -8.79
N ILE A 187 -13.58 5.93 -9.29
CA ILE A 187 -14.74 5.12 -8.92
C ILE A 187 -14.50 3.64 -9.25
N GLY A 188 -14.01 3.36 -10.45
CA GLY A 188 -13.69 2.01 -10.89
C GLY A 188 -12.61 1.36 -10.02
N ARG A 189 -11.56 2.12 -9.63
CA ARG A 189 -10.53 1.69 -8.70
C ARG A 189 -11.11 1.29 -7.35
N GLU A 190 -11.94 2.13 -6.75
CA GLU A 190 -12.56 1.85 -5.47
C GLU A 190 -13.38 0.57 -5.50
N ARG A 191 -14.17 0.39 -6.55
CA ARG A 191 -14.99 -0.82 -6.75
C ARG A 191 -14.16 -2.09 -6.97
N ALA A 192 -12.95 -1.95 -7.50
CA ALA A 192 -12.04 -3.06 -7.79
C ALA A 192 -11.05 -3.37 -6.65
N LEU A 193 -10.98 -2.54 -5.59
CA LEU A 193 -10.11 -2.82 -4.45
C LEU A 193 -10.55 -4.12 -3.76
N PRO A 194 -9.62 -5.07 -3.53
CA PRO A 194 -9.95 -6.31 -2.85
C PRO A 194 -10.37 -6.02 -1.41
N SER A 195 -11.39 -6.74 -0.94
CA SER A 195 -11.76 -6.70 0.48
C SER A 195 -10.64 -7.25 1.36
N ILE A 196 -10.51 -6.70 2.56
CA ILE A 196 -9.61 -7.22 3.59
C ILE A 196 -10.37 -8.26 4.40
N GLN A 197 -9.82 -9.48 4.50
CA GLN A 197 -10.31 -10.50 5.39
C GLN A 197 -9.34 -10.65 6.56
N GLY A 198 -9.88 -10.62 7.79
CA GLY A 198 -9.05 -10.69 8.98
C GLY A 198 -9.87 -10.67 10.26
N THR A 199 -9.17 -10.45 11.36
CA THR A 199 -9.76 -10.32 12.69
C THR A 199 -9.60 -8.90 13.17
N ILE A 200 -10.70 -8.20 13.47
CA ILE A 200 -10.68 -6.91 14.17
C ILE A 200 -10.17 -7.20 15.58
N GLN A 201 -8.98 -6.74 15.88
CA GLN A 201 -8.33 -6.92 17.18
C GLN A 201 -8.80 -5.89 18.20
N SER A 202 -8.98 -4.65 17.74
CA SER A 202 -9.47 -3.56 18.56
C SER A 202 -10.17 -2.49 17.72
N ILE A 203 -10.97 -1.67 18.39
CA ILE A 203 -11.71 -0.55 17.81
C ILE A 203 -11.39 0.69 18.62
N ASP A 204 -10.65 1.62 18.04
CA ASP A 204 -10.49 2.97 18.60
C ASP A 204 -11.69 3.82 18.15
N ARG A 205 -12.66 4.00 19.03
CA ARG A 205 -13.89 4.73 18.73
C ARG A 205 -13.70 6.24 18.68
N GLN A 206 -12.71 6.78 19.41
CA GLN A 206 -12.40 8.21 19.39
C GLN A 206 -11.75 8.60 18.07
N LYS A 207 -10.79 7.81 17.60
CA LYS A 207 -10.10 8.02 16.33
C LYS A 207 -10.85 7.43 15.13
N LYS A 208 -11.95 6.70 15.37
CA LYS A 208 -12.71 5.96 14.35
C LYS A 208 -11.81 5.03 13.52
N VAL A 209 -11.00 4.19 14.20
CA VAL A 209 -10.04 3.27 13.57
C VAL A 209 -10.30 1.84 14.02
N LEU A 210 -10.33 0.92 13.06
CA LEU A 210 -10.29 -0.52 13.27
C LEU A 210 -8.85 -1.02 13.13
N LYS A 211 -8.32 -1.72 14.12
CA LYS A 211 -7.06 -2.47 13.99
C LYS A 211 -7.37 -3.91 13.58
N VAL A 212 -6.94 -4.29 12.40
CA VAL A 212 -7.30 -5.56 11.75
C VAL A 212 -6.06 -6.39 11.49
N LEU A 213 -5.98 -7.56 12.12
CA LEU A 213 -4.99 -8.57 11.78
C LEU A 213 -5.47 -9.33 10.54
N THR A 214 -4.78 -9.15 9.42
CA THR A 214 -5.13 -9.79 8.15
C THR A 214 -4.80 -11.28 8.18
N ARG A 215 -5.34 -12.07 7.24
CA ARG A 215 -4.96 -13.48 7.07
C ARG A 215 -3.47 -13.67 6.74
N ALA A 216 -2.82 -12.65 6.19
CA ALA A 216 -1.39 -12.67 5.89
C ALA A 216 -0.51 -12.34 7.12
N GLY A 217 -1.11 -12.08 8.29
CA GLY A 217 -0.40 -11.74 9.52
C GLY A 217 -0.07 -10.24 9.66
N ASP A 218 -0.47 -9.40 8.72
CA ASP A 218 -0.23 -7.96 8.80
C ASP A 218 -1.28 -7.28 9.69
N LEU A 219 -0.83 -6.44 10.61
CA LEU A 219 -1.73 -5.53 11.34
C LEU A 219 -1.98 -4.28 10.49
N ARG A 220 -3.26 -3.97 10.24
CA ARG A 220 -3.68 -2.80 9.46
C ARG A 220 -4.61 -1.91 10.25
N GLU A 221 -4.43 -0.61 10.11
CA GLU A 221 -5.36 0.39 10.58
C GLU A 221 -6.30 0.78 9.43
N ILE A 222 -7.60 0.69 9.69
CA ILE A 222 -8.65 0.99 8.72
C ILE A 222 -9.58 1.99 9.37
N ARG A 223 -9.67 3.18 8.79
CA ARG A 223 -10.59 4.22 9.26
C ARG A 223 -12.04 3.87 8.92
N TYR A 224 -12.98 4.41 9.67
CA TYR A 224 -14.42 4.33 9.39
C TYR A 224 -15.13 5.62 9.78
N ASP A 225 -16.35 5.84 9.28
CA ASP A 225 -17.19 7.00 9.57
C ASP A 225 -18.67 6.61 9.76
N GLU A 226 -19.54 7.61 9.76
CA GLU A 226 -20.98 7.45 9.89
C GLU A 226 -21.62 6.73 8.69
N ASN A 227 -20.95 6.78 7.51
CA ASN A 227 -21.43 6.14 6.28
C ASN A 227 -20.92 4.69 6.16
N THR A 228 -20.08 4.24 7.07
CA THR A 228 -19.57 2.86 7.09
C THR A 228 -20.68 1.91 7.53
N GLU A 229 -21.08 1.00 6.65
CA GLU A 229 -22.02 -0.05 6.96
C GLU A 229 -21.39 -1.16 7.79
N PHE A 230 -21.90 -1.42 9.00
CA PHE A 230 -21.54 -2.61 9.77
C PHE A 230 -22.68 -3.61 9.72
N THR A 231 -22.37 -4.87 9.39
CA THR A 231 -23.38 -5.94 9.31
C THR A 231 -22.91 -7.19 10.05
N PHE A 232 -23.85 -7.86 10.73
CA PHE A 232 -23.67 -9.17 11.35
C PHE A 232 -24.81 -10.10 10.92
N LYS A 233 -24.47 -11.26 10.35
CA LYS A 233 -25.46 -12.19 9.76
C LYS A 233 -26.44 -11.50 8.80
N GLY A 234 -25.92 -10.56 8.01
CA GLY A 234 -26.72 -9.80 7.04
C GLY A 234 -27.58 -8.68 7.60
N LYS A 235 -27.63 -8.50 8.92
CA LYS A 235 -28.39 -7.42 9.59
C LYS A 235 -27.48 -6.25 9.95
N PRO A 236 -27.93 -4.99 9.80
CA PRO A 236 -27.19 -3.83 10.27
C PRO A 236 -26.92 -3.90 11.78
N VAL A 237 -25.72 -3.52 12.19
CA VAL A 237 -25.33 -3.40 13.59
C VAL A 237 -24.58 -2.09 13.81
N LYS A 238 -24.63 -1.55 15.02
CA LYS A 238 -23.85 -0.36 15.38
C LYS A 238 -22.44 -0.77 15.79
N VAL A 239 -21.44 0.07 15.47
CA VAL A 239 -20.03 -0.19 15.82
C VAL A 239 -19.82 -0.32 17.33
N GLU A 240 -20.65 0.34 18.14
CA GLU A 240 -20.64 0.27 19.63
C GLU A 240 -20.96 -1.14 20.14
N GLN A 241 -21.74 -1.91 19.37
CA GLN A 241 -22.15 -3.29 19.71
C GLN A 241 -21.08 -4.32 19.39
N LEU A 242 -20.06 -3.92 18.62
CA LEU A 242 -18.99 -4.83 18.23
C LEU A 242 -18.04 -5.07 19.42
N LYS A 243 -17.80 -6.34 19.70
CA LYS A 243 -16.86 -6.79 20.74
C LYS A 243 -15.68 -7.49 20.07
N PRO A 244 -14.51 -6.83 19.98
CA PRO A 244 -13.29 -7.50 19.53
C PRO A 244 -12.86 -8.60 20.55
N PRO A 245 -12.15 -9.64 20.07
CA PRO A 245 -11.80 -9.90 18.69
C PRO A 245 -13.00 -10.41 17.85
N ALA A 246 -13.12 -9.94 16.60
CA ALA A 246 -14.21 -10.33 15.72
C ALA A 246 -13.70 -10.57 14.29
N ARG A 247 -14.02 -11.73 13.69
CA ARG A 247 -13.70 -11.99 12.29
C ARG A 247 -14.55 -11.09 11.39
N ALA A 248 -13.93 -10.52 10.37
CA ALA A 248 -14.63 -9.64 9.44
C ALA A 248 -14.10 -9.72 8.02
N THR A 249 -14.99 -9.39 7.09
CA THR A 249 -14.64 -9.02 5.71
C THR A 249 -14.93 -7.53 5.55
N ILE A 250 -13.91 -6.75 5.17
CA ILE A 250 -13.98 -5.30 5.09
C ILE A 250 -13.84 -4.89 3.63
N HIS A 251 -14.92 -4.38 3.06
CA HIS A 251 -14.90 -3.68 1.78
C HIS A 251 -14.41 -2.27 2.03
N ARG A 252 -13.38 -1.87 1.33
CA ARG A 252 -12.67 -0.62 1.59
C ARG A 252 -12.58 0.27 0.37
N THR A 253 -12.40 1.55 0.64
CA THR A 253 -11.90 2.56 -0.27
C THR A 253 -10.61 3.16 0.29
N ARG A 254 -10.09 4.21 -0.34
CA ARG A 254 -9.00 5.01 0.19
C ARG A 254 -9.41 6.47 0.24
N ASP A 255 -8.98 7.14 1.32
CA ASP A 255 -9.09 8.59 1.40
C ASP A 255 -8.07 9.30 0.51
N GLU A 256 -8.13 10.64 0.44
CA GLU A 256 -7.21 11.45 -0.34
C GLU A 256 -5.76 11.31 0.10
N GLU A 257 -5.53 10.97 1.37
CA GLU A 257 -4.22 10.70 1.96
C GLU A 257 -3.72 9.27 1.68
N GLY A 258 -4.57 8.42 1.08
CA GLY A 258 -4.27 7.04 0.72
C GLY A 258 -4.43 6.03 1.87
N ASN A 259 -5.07 6.43 2.98
CA ASN A 259 -5.38 5.51 4.07
C ASN A 259 -6.56 4.60 3.69
N ASP A 260 -6.52 3.36 4.17
CA ASP A 260 -7.64 2.43 3.99
C ASP A 260 -8.86 2.89 4.80
N TYR A 261 -10.00 2.95 4.15
CA TYR A 261 -11.27 3.41 4.69
C TYR A 261 -12.35 2.36 4.50
N ALA A 262 -13.03 1.96 5.56
CA ALA A 262 -14.08 0.96 5.48
C ALA A 262 -15.37 1.56 4.91
N ARG A 263 -15.90 0.97 3.84
CA ARG A 263 -17.25 1.26 3.32
C ARG A 263 -18.28 0.30 3.93
N LYS A 264 -17.91 -0.97 4.03
CA LYS A 264 -18.74 -2.02 4.61
C LYS A 264 -17.90 -3.00 5.39
N VAL A 265 -18.33 -3.32 6.59
CA VAL A 265 -17.70 -4.29 7.48
C VAL A 265 -18.72 -5.40 7.75
N THR A 266 -18.46 -6.58 7.21
CA THR A 266 -19.28 -7.77 7.45
C THR A 266 -18.64 -8.61 8.53
N ILE A 267 -19.26 -8.64 9.71
CA ILE A 267 -18.81 -9.44 10.84
C ILE A 267 -19.27 -10.87 10.64
N GLN A 268 -18.37 -11.80 10.83
CA GLN A 268 -18.63 -13.23 10.76
C GLN A 268 -18.92 -13.80 12.15
N PRO A 269 -19.80 -14.80 12.29
CA PRO A 269 -19.95 -15.51 13.56
C PRO A 269 -18.61 -16.15 13.96
N ASN A 270 -18.29 -16.13 15.24
CA ASN A 270 -17.21 -16.95 15.79
C ASN A 270 -17.71 -18.39 15.74
N ASN A 271 -17.05 -19.21 14.95
CA ASN A 271 -17.24 -20.67 15.00
C ASN A 271 -16.54 -21.22 16.23
#